data_5c72d659f5020738f2dafe5f4dcddd71
#
_entry.id   5c72d659f5020738f2dafe5f4dcddd71
#
_cell.length_a   1.000
_cell.length_b   1.000
_cell.length_c   1.000
_cell.angle_alpha   90.00
_cell.angle_beta   90.00
_cell.angle_gamma   90.00
#
_symmetry.space_group_name_H-M   'P 1'
#
loop_
_entity.id
_entity.type
_entity.pdbx_description
1 polymer ?
#
loop_
_entity_poly.entity_id
_entity_poly.type
_entity_poly.pdbx_seq_one_letter_code
_entity_poly.pdbx_strand_id
1 'polypeptide(L)'
;MSDIKVLALDLDGTLTNDQKLVTPRTRAALDAAIEKGVTIVLASGRPTAGIQPLAEELGLDKKGGCILSYNGGKIVDCRTGETLVEKTLDPALVPELCAFAAAQDIAILTYNREGIVCERDKDEWANKECFTTKLPMIHVDDLASYVNYPVCKMLITLDLARRDAVCAAGQQQFAGRADLYPSSPFFIEA
;
A
#
# COMPACT_ATOMS: atom_id res chain seq x y z
N MET A 1 -29.81 6.60 -18.85
CA MET A 1 -28.39 6.50 -18.47
C MET A 1 -28.36 5.95 -17.05
N SER A 2 -27.58 4.91 -16.78
CA SER A 2 -27.39 4.42 -15.42
C SER A 2 -26.68 5.50 -14.62
N ASP A 3 -27.23 5.90 -13.47
CA ASP A 3 -26.60 6.84 -12.57
C ASP A 3 -25.32 6.20 -11.99
N ILE A 4 -24.18 6.86 -12.18
CA ILE A 4 -22.93 6.48 -11.53
C ILE A 4 -23.09 6.76 -10.04
N LYS A 5 -22.90 5.72 -9.19
CA LYS A 5 -23.01 5.82 -7.74
C LYS A 5 -21.64 5.84 -7.05
N VAL A 6 -20.64 5.23 -7.69
CA VAL A 6 -19.28 5.10 -7.15
C VAL A 6 -18.28 5.46 -8.24
N LEU A 7 -17.26 6.23 -7.87
CA LEU A 7 -16.11 6.55 -8.70
C LEU A 7 -14.84 6.10 -7.95
N ALA A 8 -14.26 5.00 -8.40
CA ALA A 8 -12.98 4.52 -7.89
C ALA A 8 -11.84 5.09 -8.75
N LEU A 9 -10.84 5.66 -8.09
CA LEU A 9 -9.72 6.35 -8.71
C LEU A 9 -8.40 5.81 -8.17
N ASP A 10 -7.54 5.37 -9.09
CA ASP A 10 -6.14 5.17 -8.78
C ASP A 10 -5.45 6.52 -8.53
N LEU A 11 -4.38 6.52 -7.75
CA LEU A 11 -3.70 7.74 -7.33
C LEU A 11 -2.60 8.16 -8.31
N ASP A 12 -1.62 7.29 -8.49
CA ASP A 12 -0.35 7.63 -9.12
C ASP A 12 -0.44 7.63 -10.66
N GLY A 13 -0.43 8.84 -11.25
CA GLY A 13 -0.61 9.01 -12.70
C GLY A 13 -2.07 8.98 -13.18
N THR A 14 -3.04 8.91 -12.25
CA THR A 14 -4.48 8.98 -12.53
C THR A 14 -5.10 10.19 -11.83
N LEU A 15 -5.27 10.15 -10.52
CA LEU A 15 -5.83 11.25 -9.73
C LEU A 15 -4.81 12.36 -9.49
N THR A 16 -3.55 11.99 -9.25
CA THR A 16 -2.46 12.92 -9.01
C THR A 16 -1.55 13.05 -10.24
N ASN A 17 -1.02 14.25 -10.44
CA ASN A 17 -0.01 14.54 -11.45
C ASN A 17 1.40 14.04 -11.04
N ASP A 18 2.43 14.34 -11.84
CA ASP A 18 3.83 13.96 -11.58
C ASP A 18 4.38 14.56 -10.28
N GLN A 19 3.85 15.70 -9.84
CA GLN A 19 4.19 16.33 -8.56
C GLN A 19 3.39 15.72 -7.38
N LYS A 20 2.60 14.67 -7.61
CA LYS A 20 1.72 14.03 -6.62
C LYS A 20 0.66 14.98 -6.05
N LEU A 21 0.16 15.88 -6.88
CA LEU A 21 -0.87 16.86 -6.53
C LEU A 21 -2.14 16.62 -7.34
N VAL A 22 -3.29 16.83 -6.70
CA VAL A 22 -4.59 16.91 -7.39
C VAL A 22 -4.74 18.30 -7.97
N THR A 23 -5.01 18.40 -9.29
CA THR A 23 -5.17 19.71 -9.93
C THR A 23 -6.46 20.39 -9.47
N PRO A 24 -6.54 21.75 -9.48
CA PRO A 24 -7.78 22.46 -9.15
C PRO A 24 -8.98 22.04 -10.00
N ARG A 25 -8.74 21.73 -11.28
CA ARG A 25 -9.78 21.25 -12.18
C ARG A 25 -10.30 19.87 -11.77
N THR A 26 -9.40 18.95 -11.45
CA THR A 26 -9.77 17.61 -10.98
C THR A 26 -10.55 17.72 -9.67
N ARG A 27 -10.08 18.54 -8.73
CA ARG A 27 -10.77 18.77 -7.46
C ARG A 27 -12.19 19.28 -7.66
N ALA A 28 -12.38 20.30 -8.47
CA ALA A 28 -13.71 20.84 -8.75
C ALA A 28 -14.65 19.79 -9.39
N ALA A 29 -14.12 18.91 -10.25
CA ALA A 29 -14.89 17.82 -10.84
C ALA A 29 -15.31 16.77 -9.80
N LEU A 30 -14.43 16.43 -8.84
CA LEU A 30 -14.75 15.52 -7.74
C LEU A 30 -15.80 16.13 -6.80
N ASP A 31 -15.67 17.41 -6.45
CA ASP A 31 -16.65 18.10 -5.62
C ASP A 31 -18.03 18.09 -6.28
N ALA A 32 -18.11 18.39 -7.57
CA ALA A 32 -19.38 18.33 -8.34
C ALA A 32 -19.95 16.91 -8.44
N ALA A 33 -19.11 15.87 -8.47
CA ALA A 33 -19.56 14.47 -8.44
C ALA A 33 -20.15 14.11 -7.08
N ILE A 34 -19.47 14.50 -5.99
CA ILE A 34 -19.94 14.29 -4.62
C ILE A 34 -21.29 14.98 -4.38
N GLU A 35 -21.46 16.22 -4.85
CA GLU A 35 -22.74 16.95 -4.76
C GLU A 35 -23.89 16.22 -5.46
N LYS A 36 -23.59 15.42 -6.50
CA LYS A 36 -24.56 14.57 -7.17
C LYS A 36 -24.78 13.21 -6.52
N GLY A 37 -24.20 12.99 -5.35
CA GLY A 37 -24.33 11.75 -4.58
C GLY A 37 -23.41 10.62 -5.04
N VAL A 38 -22.33 10.92 -5.77
CA VAL A 38 -21.31 9.94 -6.15
C VAL A 38 -20.34 9.72 -4.99
N THR A 39 -20.16 8.49 -4.56
CA THR A 39 -19.16 8.10 -3.58
C THR A 39 -17.78 8.00 -4.22
N ILE A 40 -16.79 8.69 -3.67
CA ILE A 40 -15.40 8.62 -4.13
C ILE A 40 -14.67 7.51 -3.38
N VAL A 41 -13.95 6.67 -4.12
CA VAL A 41 -13.05 5.64 -3.59
C VAL A 41 -11.64 5.92 -4.09
N LEU A 42 -10.72 6.17 -3.15
CA LEU A 42 -9.29 6.28 -3.44
C LEU A 42 -8.69 4.88 -3.41
N ALA A 43 -8.29 4.35 -4.56
CA ALA A 43 -7.79 2.99 -4.72
C ALA A 43 -6.29 3.01 -5.03
N SER A 44 -5.48 2.30 -4.24
CA SER A 44 -4.02 2.27 -4.42
C SER A 44 -3.38 1.04 -3.80
N GLY A 45 -2.19 0.68 -4.29
CA GLY A 45 -1.28 -0.26 -3.64
C GLY A 45 -0.61 0.28 -2.37
N ARG A 46 -0.70 1.59 -2.13
CA ARG A 46 -0.14 2.23 -0.94
C ARG A 46 -0.81 1.74 0.35
N PRO A 47 -0.11 1.80 1.50
CA PRO A 47 -0.72 1.61 2.81
C PRO A 47 -1.76 2.70 3.10
N THR A 48 -2.74 2.40 3.94
CA THR A 48 -3.82 3.34 4.32
C THR A 48 -3.27 4.68 4.78
N ALA A 49 -2.24 4.66 5.65
CA ALA A 49 -1.61 5.87 6.16
C ALA A 49 -0.98 6.75 5.06
N GLY A 50 -0.53 6.14 3.94
CA GLY A 50 0.01 6.87 2.79
C GLY A 50 -1.06 7.47 1.86
N ILE A 51 -2.33 7.12 2.04
CA ILE A 51 -3.47 7.64 1.28
C ILE A 51 -4.28 8.65 2.08
N GLN A 52 -4.35 8.45 3.39
CA GLN A 52 -5.19 9.24 4.29
C GLN A 52 -5.01 10.76 4.17
N PRO A 53 -3.78 11.32 4.09
CA PRO A 53 -3.61 12.77 3.92
C PRO A 53 -4.29 13.32 2.67
N LEU A 54 -4.31 12.55 1.57
CA LEU A 54 -4.99 12.94 0.35
C LEU A 54 -6.53 12.88 0.50
N ALA A 55 -7.05 11.87 1.20
CA ALA A 55 -8.47 11.78 1.51
C ALA A 55 -8.95 12.99 2.35
N GLU A 56 -8.16 13.39 3.34
CA GLU A 56 -8.41 14.57 4.16
C GLU A 56 -8.32 15.88 3.34
N GLU A 57 -7.30 16.02 2.48
CA GLU A 57 -7.16 17.14 1.54
C GLU A 57 -8.40 17.28 0.66
N LEU A 58 -8.97 16.17 0.17
CA LEU A 58 -10.19 16.16 -0.63
C LEU A 58 -11.47 16.37 0.21
N GLY A 59 -11.34 16.35 1.52
CA GLY A 59 -12.45 16.53 2.47
C GLY A 59 -13.35 15.29 2.57
N LEU A 60 -12.85 14.09 2.23
CA LEU A 60 -13.61 12.85 2.30
C LEU A 60 -13.92 12.43 3.74
N ASP A 61 -13.13 12.88 4.70
CA ASP A 61 -13.40 12.77 6.14
C ASP A 61 -14.74 13.40 6.55
N LYS A 62 -15.18 14.44 5.83
CA LYS A 62 -16.45 15.17 6.06
C LYS A 62 -17.54 14.79 5.07
N LYS A 63 -17.18 14.70 3.79
CA LYS A 63 -18.11 14.45 2.68
C LYS A 63 -18.50 12.97 2.55
N GLY A 64 -17.66 12.06 3.06
CA GLY A 64 -17.77 10.62 2.88
C GLY A 64 -16.99 10.15 1.66
N GLY A 65 -16.66 8.88 1.66
CA GLY A 65 -15.83 8.20 0.68
C GLY A 65 -15.09 7.05 1.34
N CYS A 66 -14.29 6.32 0.57
CA CYS A 66 -13.51 5.19 1.07
C CYS A 66 -12.07 5.26 0.59
N ILE A 67 -11.16 4.74 1.42
CA ILE A 67 -9.81 4.37 1.02
C ILE A 67 -9.79 2.86 0.79
N LEU A 68 -9.38 2.44 -0.40
CA LEU A 68 -9.07 1.07 -0.76
C LEU A 68 -7.56 0.97 -0.90
N SER A 69 -6.89 0.44 0.12
CA SER A 69 -5.44 0.37 0.25
C SER A 69 -4.93 -1.06 0.09
N TYR A 70 -3.60 -1.21 -0.01
CA TYR A 70 -2.93 -2.50 -0.14
C TYR A 70 -3.50 -3.35 -1.30
N ASN A 71 -3.71 -2.75 -2.49
CA ASN A 71 -4.31 -3.41 -3.65
C ASN A 71 -5.69 -4.07 -3.36
N GLY A 72 -6.48 -3.50 -2.47
CA GLY A 72 -7.77 -4.04 -2.04
C GLY A 72 -7.71 -4.92 -0.79
N GLY A 73 -6.56 -5.04 -0.16
CA GLY A 73 -6.41 -5.75 1.12
C GLY A 73 -7.13 -5.07 2.28
N LYS A 74 -7.33 -3.76 2.20
CA LYS A 74 -8.05 -3.02 3.25
C LYS A 74 -8.94 -1.92 2.66
N ILE A 75 -10.17 -1.83 3.19
CA ILE A 75 -11.11 -0.75 2.86
C ILE A 75 -11.49 -0.04 4.17
N VAL A 76 -11.33 1.28 4.16
CA VAL A 76 -11.65 2.14 5.31
C VAL A 76 -12.65 3.20 4.88
N ASP A 77 -13.71 3.40 5.67
CA ASP A 77 -14.61 4.54 5.54
C ASP A 77 -13.90 5.82 6.00
N CYS A 78 -13.84 6.82 5.14
CA CYS A 78 -13.10 8.05 5.44
C CYS A 78 -13.74 8.89 6.53
N ARG A 79 -15.06 8.80 6.72
CA ARG A 79 -15.81 9.62 7.68
C ARG A 79 -15.71 9.06 9.08
N THR A 80 -15.84 7.75 9.23
CA THR A 80 -15.89 7.09 10.53
C THR A 80 -14.52 6.54 10.96
N GLY A 81 -13.61 6.30 10.01
CA GLY A 81 -12.37 5.58 10.24
C GLY A 81 -12.56 4.07 10.43
N GLU A 82 -13.79 3.57 10.22
CA GLU A 82 -14.11 2.16 10.36
C GLU A 82 -13.46 1.33 9.25
N THR A 83 -12.86 0.22 9.61
CA THR A 83 -12.37 -0.78 8.66
C THR A 83 -13.53 -1.65 8.19
N LEU A 84 -13.95 -1.48 6.94
CA LEU A 84 -15.06 -2.23 6.33
C LEU A 84 -14.63 -3.61 5.83
N VAL A 85 -13.39 -3.71 5.33
CA VAL A 85 -12.77 -4.96 4.85
C VAL A 85 -11.31 -4.96 5.25
N GLU A 86 -10.82 -6.09 5.72
CA GLU A 86 -9.40 -6.32 5.96
C GLU A 86 -9.05 -7.77 5.63
N LYS A 87 -8.12 -7.94 4.70
CA LYS A 87 -7.49 -9.21 4.33
C LYS A 87 -6.03 -9.14 4.72
N THR A 88 -5.61 -10.08 5.53
CA THR A 88 -4.24 -10.12 6.06
C THR A 88 -3.55 -11.41 5.64
N LEU A 89 -2.24 -11.37 5.61
CA LEU A 89 -1.42 -12.58 5.56
C LEU A 89 -1.68 -13.44 6.82
N ASP A 90 -1.53 -14.74 6.66
CA ASP A 90 -1.40 -15.62 7.84
C ASP A 90 -0.21 -15.15 8.67
N PRO A 91 -0.36 -14.86 9.98
CA PRO A 91 0.74 -14.40 10.82
C PRO A 91 1.99 -15.31 10.79
N ALA A 92 1.81 -16.61 10.57
CA ALA A 92 2.91 -17.56 10.44
C ALA A 92 3.80 -17.30 9.22
N LEU A 93 3.29 -16.60 8.19
CA LEU A 93 4.06 -16.27 6.98
C LEU A 93 5.05 -15.12 7.21
N VAL A 94 4.83 -14.24 8.17
CA VAL A 94 5.72 -13.10 8.42
C VAL A 94 7.16 -13.55 8.70
N PRO A 95 7.43 -14.42 9.70
CA PRO A 95 8.79 -14.89 9.94
C PRO A 95 9.36 -15.73 8.77
N GLU A 96 8.53 -16.46 8.05
CA GLU A 96 8.99 -17.25 6.91
C GLU A 96 9.41 -16.34 5.72
N LEU A 97 8.66 -15.26 5.46
CA LEU A 97 9.01 -14.27 4.43
C LEU A 97 10.27 -13.49 4.82
N CYS A 98 10.43 -13.15 6.11
CA CYS A 98 11.67 -12.54 6.61
C CYS A 98 12.87 -13.48 6.42
N ALA A 99 12.73 -14.76 6.77
CA ALA A 99 13.78 -15.75 6.57
C ALA A 99 14.11 -15.96 5.08
N PHE A 100 13.09 -15.95 4.22
CA PHE A 100 13.30 -16.02 2.77
C PHE A 100 14.12 -14.83 2.25
N ALA A 101 13.77 -13.61 2.67
CA ALA A 101 14.49 -12.40 2.27
C ALA A 101 15.93 -12.41 2.80
N ALA A 102 16.14 -12.81 4.05
CA ALA A 102 17.47 -12.94 4.64
C ALA A 102 18.36 -13.96 3.89
N ALA A 103 17.81 -15.12 3.52
CA ALA A 103 18.52 -16.13 2.75
C ALA A 103 18.94 -15.65 1.34
N GLN A 104 18.22 -14.68 0.78
CA GLN A 104 18.52 -14.04 -0.50
C GLN A 104 19.41 -12.80 -0.35
N ASP A 105 19.76 -12.40 0.86
CA ASP A 105 20.44 -11.14 1.17
C ASP A 105 19.77 -9.91 0.54
N ILE A 106 18.46 -9.79 0.73
CA ILE A 106 17.62 -8.67 0.28
C ILE A 106 16.81 -8.11 1.43
N ALA A 107 16.36 -6.87 1.31
CA ALA A 107 15.51 -6.26 2.32
C ALA A 107 14.04 -6.67 2.13
N ILE A 108 13.34 -6.71 3.25
CA ILE A 108 11.88 -6.88 3.33
C ILE A 108 11.34 -5.88 4.34
N LEU A 109 10.17 -5.35 4.05
CA LEU A 109 9.50 -4.37 4.90
C LEU A 109 8.00 -4.65 4.97
N THR A 110 7.38 -4.07 5.97
CA THR A 110 5.92 -3.98 6.08
C THR A 110 5.52 -2.59 6.59
N TYR A 111 4.27 -2.42 6.92
CA TYR A 111 3.70 -1.14 7.31
C TYR A 111 2.94 -1.28 8.62
N ASN A 112 3.00 -0.24 9.44
CA ASN A 112 2.08 -0.03 10.54
C ASN A 112 1.37 1.33 10.39
N ARG A 113 0.70 1.80 11.43
CA ARG A 113 0.00 3.10 11.38
C ARG A 113 0.95 4.30 11.35
N GLU A 114 2.19 4.13 11.79
CA GLU A 114 3.16 5.20 11.98
C GLU A 114 4.14 5.31 10.80
N GLY A 115 4.38 4.21 10.07
CA GLY A 115 5.33 4.24 8.98
C GLY A 115 5.63 2.88 8.34
N ILE A 116 6.76 2.84 7.67
CA ILE A 116 7.35 1.67 7.03
C ILE A 116 8.31 1.03 8.02
N VAL A 117 8.09 -0.23 8.34
CA VAL A 117 8.90 -0.99 9.29
C VAL A 117 9.89 -1.87 8.54
N CYS A 118 11.19 -1.70 8.79
CA CYS A 118 12.26 -2.38 8.08
C CYS A 118 13.49 -2.58 8.99
N GLU A 119 14.22 -3.69 8.80
CA GLU A 119 15.52 -3.91 9.44
C GLU A 119 16.66 -3.16 8.74
N ARG A 120 16.55 -2.98 7.42
CA ARG A 120 17.57 -2.38 6.58
C ARG A 120 17.20 -0.93 6.21
N ASP A 121 17.37 -0.02 7.16
CA ASP A 121 17.05 1.40 7.02
C ASP A 121 17.87 2.14 5.95
N LYS A 122 19.02 1.56 5.53
CA LYS A 122 19.88 2.10 4.47
C LYS A 122 19.63 1.51 3.09
N ASP A 123 18.65 0.59 2.98
CA ASP A 123 18.28 0.04 1.67
C ASP A 123 17.70 1.14 0.77
N GLU A 124 18.24 1.26 -0.45
CA GLU A 124 17.86 2.32 -1.39
C GLU A 124 16.39 2.25 -1.78
N TRP A 125 15.90 1.04 -2.01
CA TRP A 125 14.53 0.83 -2.48
C TRP A 125 13.51 0.96 -1.35
N ALA A 126 13.86 0.55 -0.13
CA ALA A 126 13.04 0.82 1.05
C ALA A 126 12.90 2.35 1.29
N ASN A 127 13.99 3.10 1.11
CA ASN A 127 13.93 4.57 1.18
C ASN A 127 13.12 5.18 0.02
N LYS A 128 13.13 4.57 -1.17
CA LYS A 128 12.27 4.98 -2.28
C LYS A 128 10.78 4.78 -1.94
N GLU A 129 10.43 3.69 -1.24
CA GLU A 129 9.06 3.47 -0.78
C GLU A 129 8.63 4.53 0.24
N CYS A 130 9.52 4.96 1.15
CA CYS A 130 9.26 6.09 2.04
C CYS A 130 8.94 7.37 1.28
N PHE A 131 9.72 7.66 0.24
CA PHE A 131 9.47 8.83 -0.60
C PHE A 131 8.14 8.72 -1.36
N THR A 132 7.82 7.55 -1.90
CA THR A 132 6.59 7.32 -2.67
C THR A 132 5.35 7.43 -1.79
N THR A 133 5.37 6.82 -0.61
CA THR A 133 4.23 6.79 0.31
C THR A 133 4.15 8.02 1.21
N LYS A 134 5.24 8.80 1.31
CA LYS A 134 5.44 9.91 2.27
C LYS A 134 5.37 9.45 3.72
N LEU A 135 5.71 8.20 3.98
CA LEU A 135 5.75 7.63 5.32
C LEU A 135 7.20 7.58 5.84
N PRO A 136 7.42 7.79 7.14
CA PRO A 136 8.75 7.66 7.74
C PRO A 136 9.19 6.19 7.77
N MET A 137 10.52 5.98 7.79
CA MET A 137 11.12 4.69 8.08
C MET A 137 11.17 4.48 9.60
N ILE A 138 10.76 3.29 10.04
CA ILE A 138 10.87 2.80 11.41
C ILE A 138 11.86 1.64 11.36
N HIS A 139 13.06 1.87 11.88
CA HIS A 139 14.06 0.84 12.00
C HIS A 139 13.74 -0.11 13.15
N VAL A 140 13.92 -1.41 12.91
CA VAL A 140 13.79 -2.47 13.91
C VAL A 140 14.95 -3.45 13.75
N ASP A 141 15.38 -4.09 14.84
CA ASP A 141 16.48 -5.05 14.81
C ASP A 141 16.04 -6.44 14.30
N ASP A 142 14.76 -6.79 14.50
CA ASP A 142 14.14 -8.06 14.09
C ASP A 142 12.70 -7.82 13.69
N LEU A 143 12.46 -7.78 12.38
CA LEU A 143 11.14 -7.53 11.81
C LEU A 143 10.15 -8.64 12.14
N ALA A 144 10.61 -9.89 12.10
CA ALA A 144 9.77 -11.05 12.37
C ALA A 144 9.23 -11.06 13.82
N SER A 145 10.06 -10.69 14.78
CA SER A 145 9.66 -10.58 16.18
C SER A 145 8.87 -9.30 16.49
N TYR A 146 9.15 -8.21 15.76
CA TYR A 146 8.45 -6.94 15.93
C TYR A 146 6.99 -6.99 15.49
N VAL A 147 6.71 -7.69 14.38
CA VAL A 147 5.38 -7.75 13.79
C VAL A 147 4.47 -8.67 14.61
N ASN A 148 3.68 -8.07 15.48
CA ASN A 148 2.68 -8.73 16.33
C ASN A 148 1.25 -8.22 16.03
N TYR A 149 1.02 -7.69 14.85
CA TYR A 149 -0.23 -7.11 14.37
C TYR A 149 -0.59 -7.65 12.98
N PRO A 150 -1.87 -7.53 12.55
CA PRO A 150 -2.31 -7.94 11.22
C PRO A 150 -1.56 -7.20 10.10
N VAL A 151 -1.04 -7.93 9.12
CA VAL A 151 -0.29 -7.41 7.98
C VAL A 151 -1.04 -7.69 6.69
N CYS A 152 -1.39 -6.66 5.93
CA CYS A 152 -2.07 -6.81 4.65
C CYS A 152 -1.11 -7.19 3.51
N LYS A 153 0.15 -6.75 3.59
CA LYS A 153 1.20 -7.10 2.64
C LYS A 153 2.60 -6.89 3.22
N MET A 154 3.57 -7.64 2.70
CA MET A 154 4.99 -7.35 2.85
C MET A 154 5.59 -6.98 1.50
N LEU A 155 6.62 -6.15 1.52
CA LEU A 155 7.30 -5.67 0.32
C LEU A 155 8.77 -6.07 0.36
N ILE A 156 9.20 -6.85 -0.60
CA ILE A 156 10.60 -7.22 -0.80
C ILE A 156 11.23 -6.21 -1.74
N THR A 157 12.41 -5.70 -1.38
CA THR A 157 13.15 -4.71 -2.15
C THR A 157 14.43 -5.32 -2.69
N LEU A 158 14.72 -5.11 -3.98
CA LEU A 158 15.89 -5.67 -4.63
C LEU A 158 16.18 -5.01 -5.98
N ASP A 159 17.35 -5.31 -6.53
CA ASP A 159 17.72 -4.87 -7.87
C ASP A 159 16.91 -5.60 -8.96
N LEU A 160 16.60 -4.88 -10.03
CA LEU A 160 15.85 -5.39 -11.17
C LEU A 160 16.43 -6.69 -11.73
N ALA A 161 17.76 -6.83 -11.78
CA ALA A 161 18.44 -8.02 -12.32
C ALA A 161 18.11 -9.31 -11.55
N ARG A 162 17.74 -9.22 -10.29
CA ARG A 162 17.41 -10.35 -9.41
C ARG A 162 15.91 -10.60 -9.27
N ARG A 163 15.09 -9.62 -9.61
CA ARG A 163 13.65 -9.58 -9.28
C ARG A 163 12.92 -10.84 -9.77
N ASP A 164 13.04 -11.17 -11.04
CA ASP A 164 12.24 -12.25 -11.63
C ASP A 164 12.65 -13.62 -11.07
N ALA A 165 13.94 -13.85 -10.84
CA ALA A 165 14.43 -15.09 -10.23
C ALA A 165 13.98 -15.23 -8.77
N VAL A 166 14.08 -14.17 -7.98
CA VAL A 166 13.64 -14.15 -6.57
C VAL A 166 12.12 -14.28 -6.49
N CYS A 167 11.37 -13.61 -7.37
CA CYS A 167 9.93 -13.73 -7.43
C CYS A 167 9.50 -15.19 -7.72
N ALA A 168 10.10 -15.83 -8.72
CA ALA A 168 9.79 -17.22 -9.05
C ALA A 168 10.13 -18.20 -7.90
N ALA A 169 11.26 -17.99 -7.22
CA ALA A 169 11.61 -18.78 -6.03
C ALA A 169 10.59 -18.61 -4.89
N GLY A 170 10.18 -17.37 -4.64
CA GLY A 170 9.15 -17.07 -3.64
C GLY A 170 7.78 -17.67 -4.00
N GLN A 171 7.35 -17.55 -5.25
CA GLN A 171 6.11 -18.17 -5.75
C GLN A 171 6.11 -19.68 -5.55
N GLN A 172 7.24 -20.34 -5.78
CA GLN A 172 7.37 -21.76 -5.55
C GLN A 172 7.32 -22.12 -4.06
N GLN A 173 8.05 -21.37 -3.21
CA GLN A 173 8.13 -21.65 -1.78
C GLN A 173 6.82 -21.41 -1.05
N PHE A 174 6.07 -20.38 -1.44
CA PHE A 174 4.83 -19.96 -0.78
C PHE A 174 3.57 -20.35 -1.56
N ALA A 175 3.67 -21.24 -2.53
CA ALA A 175 2.56 -21.67 -3.37
C ALA A 175 1.34 -22.11 -2.54
N GLY A 176 0.17 -21.53 -2.85
CA GLY A 176 -1.09 -21.81 -2.15
C GLY A 176 -1.21 -21.20 -0.73
N ARG A 177 -0.21 -20.44 -0.28
CA ARG A 177 -0.17 -19.80 1.04
C ARG A 177 -0.08 -18.28 0.95
N ALA A 178 0.69 -17.77 -0.01
CA ALA A 178 0.78 -16.35 -0.33
C ALA A 178 1.05 -16.18 -1.82
N ASP A 179 0.52 -15.09 -2.37
CA ASP A 179 0.83 -14.65 -3.73
C ASP A 179 2.03 -13.69 -3.69
N LEU A 180 3.06 -14.01 -4.48
CA LEU A 180 4.20 -13.13 -4.69
C LEU A 180 4.20 -12.66 -6.15
N TYR A 181 4.28 -11.36 -6.37
CA TYR A 181 4.31 -10.80 -7.72
C TYR A 181 5.14 -9.51 -7.79
N PRO A 182 5.78 -9.23 -8.93
CA PRO A 182 6.51 -7.98 -9.11
C PRO A 182 5.51 -6.83 -9.29
N SER A 183 5.60 -5.80 -8.45
CA SER A 183 4.76 -4.60 -8.55
C SER A 183 5.49 -3.40 -9.17
N SER A 184 6.81 -3.45 -9.20
CA SER A 184 7.67 -2.46 -9.85
C SER A 184 9.00 -3.10 -10.27
N PRO A 185 9.89 -2.34 -10.94
CA PRO A 185 11.23 -2.85 -11.24
C PRO A 185 12.03 -3.31 -10.01
N PHE A 186 11.75 -2.78 -8.83
CA PHE A 186 12.54 -2.98 -7.62
C PHE A 186 11.76 -3.60 -6.46
N PHE A 187 10.51 -3.99 -6.69
CA PHE A 187 9.61 -4.48 -5.65
C PHE A 187 8.92 -5.78 -6.03
N ILE A 188 8.87 -6.71 -5.07
CA ILE A 188 8.00 -7.90 -5.07
C ILE A 188 7.06 -7.76 -3.89
N GLU A 189 5.77 -7.84 -4.13
CA GLU A 189 4.73 -7.85 -3.09
C GLU A 189 4.35 -9.28 -2.71
N ALA A 190 4.18 -9.49 -1.44
CA ALA A 190 3.64 -10.69 -0.85
C ALA A 190 2.38 -10.36 -0.05
#